data_aa9e5a65447a9daea2fb8dd081cfdeb6
#
_entry.id   aa9e5a65447a9daea2fb8dd081cfdeb6
#
_cell.length_a   1.000
_cell.length_b   1.000
_cell.length_c   1.000
_cell.angle_alpha   90.00
_cell.angle_beta   90.00
_cell.angle_gamma   90.00
#
_symmetry.space_group_name_H-M   'P 1'
#
loop_
_entity.id
_entity.type
_entity.pdbx_description
1 polymer ?
#
loop_
_entity_poly.entity_id
_entity_poly.type
_entity_poly.pdbx_seq_one_letter_code
_entity_poly.pdbx_strand_id
1 'polypeptide(L)'
;MIAPSVLGCYVKDPVYFRYRGSQYDCNLATTCVFGGKKPMDLCNGGMIWSCCVDRDKVDYVDPDLGAVKDAKCGEVHTNGGQARIVGGHDSKFGAHPWGAALVKHGIFGTKRISCGGALVNEHWVMTAAHCVYSHPIEQMKVRLGEWNVKDQSEKYPHEDYEIERKEVHPDYNPATFQNDIALIKLRKTVTFKEHIIPVSFICILE
;
A
#
# COMPACT_ATOMS: atom_id res chain seq x y z
N MET A 1 -17.95 8.73 48.86
CA MET A 1 -17.90 9.24 47.49
C MET A 1 -16.48 9.05 47.01
N ILE A 2 -16.23 7.94 46.32
CA ILE A 2 -14.94 7.59 45.78
C ILE A 2 -14.99 8.05 44.31
N ALA A 3 -14.16 9.03 43.99
CA ALA A 3 -14.00 9.51 42.63
C ALA A 3 -13.49 8.37 41.74
N PRO A 4 -13.98 8.21 40.51
CA PRO A 4 -13.42 7.25 39.59
C PRO A 4 -12.00 7.70 39.24
N SER A 5 -11.03 6.98 39.73
CA SER A 5 -9.63 7.13 39.39
C SER A 5 -9.45 6.89 37.89
N VAL A 6 -9.14 7.97 37.27
CA VAL A 6 -8.62 8.13 35.94
C VAL A 6 -7.57 7.03 35.67
N LEU A 7 -7.91 6.03 34.88
CA LEU A 7 -6.93 5.29 34.08
C LEU A 7 -6.46 6.24 32.97
N GLY A 8 -5.73 7.27 33.40
CA GLY A 8 -5.07 8.18 32.48
C GLY A 8 -4.00 7.42 31.74
N CYS A 9 -4.05 7.50 30.43
CA CYS A 9 -2.91 7.21 29.58
C CYS A 9 -1.72 8.02 30.08
N TYR A 10 -0.81 7.38 30.81
CA TYR A 10 0.47 7.99 31.14
C TYR A 10 1.37 7.88 29.90
N VAL A 11 1.03 8.61 28.87
CA VAL A 11 1.91 8.92 27.74
C VAL A 11 2.24 10.39 27.85
N LYS A 12 3.50 10.65 28.07
CA LYS A 12 4.11 11.96 28.25
C LYS A 12 4.13 12.71 26.91
N ASP A 13 3.01 13.08 26.36
CA ASP A 13 2.70 13.98 25.26
C ASP A 13 1.39 13.51 24.61
N PRO A 14 0.53 14.42 24.14
CA PRO A 14 -0.67 14.01 23.42
C PRO A 14 -0.22 13.25 22.17
N VAL A 15 -0.38 11.93 22.19
CA VAL A 15 -0.10 11.10 21.03
C VAL A 15 -1.21 11.36 20.03
N TYR A 16 -1.00 12.35 19.19
CA TYR A 16 -1.80 12.55 18.01
C TYR A 16 -1.13 11.84 16.85
N PHE A 17 -1.92 11.19 16.06
CA PHE A 17 -1.49 10.57 14.83
C PHE A 17 -1.93 11.40 13.64
N ARG A 18 -1.08 11.54 12.62
CA ARG A 18 -1.46 12.18 11.36
C ARG A 18 -1.86 11.11 10.36
N TYR A 19 -3.12 11.13 9.97
CA TYR A 19 -3.63 10.31 8.89
C TYR A 19 -4.07 11.22 7.74
N ARG A 20 -3.47 11.06 6.56
CA ARG A 20 -3.75 11.89 5.36
C ARG A 20 -3.72 13.39 5.64
N GLY A 21 -2.70 13.85 6.37
CA GLY A 21 -2.50 15.27 6.69
C GLY A 21 -3.38 15.83 7.81
N SER A 22 -4.39 15.11 8.26
CA SER A 22 -5.23 15.47 9.40
C SER A 22 -4.73 14.82 10.68
N GLN A 23 -4.88 15.53 11.79
CA GLN A 23 -4.50 15.05 13.13
C GLN A 23 -5.70 14.39 13.79
N TYR A 24 -5.48 13.22 14.39
CA TYR A 24 -6.50 12.44 15.10
C TYR A 24 -5.99 12.02 16.45
N ASP A 25 -6.89 12.03 17.44
CA ASP A 25 -6.59 11.57 18.80
C ASP A 25 -6.71 10.05 18.91
N CYS A 26 -5.81 9.45 19.68
CA CYS A 26 -5.90 8.04 20.02
C CYS A 26 -6.96 7.82 21.10
N ASN A 27 -7.87 6.90 20.86
CA ASN A 27 -8.96 6.53 21.77
C ASN A 27 -9.15 5.02 21.82
N LEU A 28 -9.98 4.54 22.75
CA LEU A 28 -10.42 3.15 22.75
C LEU A 28 -11.18 2.86 21.45
N ALA A 29 -10.87 1.74 20.80
CA ALA A 29 -11.52 1.34 19.55
C ALA A 29 -13.06 1.29 19.67
N THR A 30 -13.57 0.87 20.84
CA THR A 30 -15.01 0.88 21.14
C THR A 30 -15.60 2.30 21.12
N THR A 31 -14.88 3.30 21.62
CA THR A 31 -15.31 4.70 21.59
C THR A 31 -15.40 5.22 20.15
N CYS A 32 -14.47 4.81 19.27
CA CYS A 32 -14.53 5.14 17.86
C CYS A 32 -15.80 4.58 17.21
N VAL A 33 -16.10 3.31 17.43
CA VAL A 33 -17.26 2.63 16.85
C VAL A 33 -18.58 3.23 17.32
N PHE A 34 -18.73 3.46 18.64
CA PHE A 34 -19.92 4.10 19.19
C PHE A 34 -20.08 5.55 18.73
N GLY A 35 -18.98 6.25 18.45
CA GLY A 35 -18.98 7.58 17.86
C GLY A 35 -19.18 7.60 16.33
N GLY A 36 -19.51 6.47 15.70
CA GLY A 36 -19.73 6.37 14.25
C GLY A 36 -18.45 6.46 13.41
N LYS A 37 -17.28 6.44 14.05
CA LYS A 37 -15.96 6.50 13.41
C LYS A 37 -15.37 5.11 13.17
N LYS A 38 -14.36 5.03 12.33
CA LYS A 38 -13.63 3.78 12.08
C LYS A 38 -12.36 3.78 12.93
N PRO A 39 -12.15 2.75 13.77
CA PRO A 39 -10.89 2.59 14.47
C PRO A 39 -9.79 2.17 13.47
N MET A 40 -8.68 2.90 13.48
CA MET A 40 -7.48 2.59 12.68
C MET A 40 -6.34 2.27 13.63
N ASP A 41 -5.65 1.14 13.42
CA ASP A 41 -4.52 0.70 14.24
C ASP A 41 -3.26 1.52 13.92
N LEU A 42 -3.27 2.77 14.34
CA LEU A 42 -2.18 3.72 14.10
C LEU A 42 -1.57 4.26 15.41
N CYS A 43 -2.06 3.81 16.56
CA CYS A 43 -1.69 4.35 17.87
C CYS A 43 -0.80 3.41 18.69
N ASN A 44 -0.06 2.49 18.05
CA ASN A 44 0.85 1.53 18.71
C ASN A 44 0.26 0.75 19.90
N GLY A 45 -1.06 0.75 20.06
CA GLY A 45 -1.78 0.09 21.16
C GLY A 45 -2.57 -1.15 20.74
N GLY A 46 -2.32 -1.67 19.54
CA GLY A 46 -3.08 -2.79 18.98
C GLY A 46 -4.56 -2.46 18.79
N MET A 47 -5.42 -3.48 18.77
CA MET A 47 -6.87 -3.31 18.57
C MET A 47 -7.60 -2.58 19.70
N ILE A 48 -6.93 -2.24 20.80
CA ILE A 48 -7.56 -1.58 21.95
C ILE A 48 -7.49 -0.07 21.85
N TRP A 49 -6.31 0.47 21.44
CA TRP A 49 -6.08 1.90 21.24
C TRP A 49 -5.96 2.20 19.76
N SER A 50 -6.89 2.99 19.25
CA SER A 50 -7.01 3.25 17.82
C SER A 50 -7.26 4.73 17.56
N CYS A 51 -6.84 5.22 16.39
CA CYS A 51 -7.23 6.52 15.89
C CYS A 51 -8.67 6.47 15.38
N CYS A 52 -9.52 7.35 15.89
CA CYS A 52 -10.92 7.47 15.48
C CYS A 52 -11.04 8.33 14.23
N VAL A 53 -11.01 7.72 13.06
CA VAL A 53 -11.12 8.44 11.79
C VAL A 53 -12.56 8.42 11.30
N ASP A 54 -13.04 9.55 10.76
CA ASP A 54 -14.37 9.63 10.16
C ASP A 54 -14.47 8.67 8.99
N ARG A 55 -15.58 7.94 8.85
CA ARG A 55 -15.72 6.87 7.85
C ARG A 55 -15.59 7.37 6.42
N ASP A 56 -16.13 8.53 6.14
CA ASP A 56 -16.03 9.21 4.86
C ASP A 56 -14.57 9.55 4.47
N LYS A 57 -13.72 9.81 5.47
CA LYS A 57 -12.30 10.11 5.25
C LYS A 57 -11.42 8.87 5.13
N VAL A 58 -11.85 7.73 5.65
CA VAL A 58 -11.08 6.49 5.53
C VAL A 58 -11.11 5.93 4.12
N ASP A 59 -12.29 6.00 3.49
CA ASP A 59 -12.53 5.37 2.19
C ASP A 59 -12.42 6.36 1.02
N TYR A 60 -12.36 7.67 1.30
CA TYR A 60 -12.17 8.69 0.28
C TYR A 60 -10.67 8.89 0.00
N VAL A 61 -10.23 8.40 -1.14
CA VAL A 61 -8.96 8.80 -1.74
C VAL A 61 -9.30 9.83 -2.80
N ASP A 62 -8.78 11.05 -2.65
CA ASP A 62 -8.87 12.03 -3.74
C ASP A 62 -8.17 11.41 -4.97
N PRO A 63 -8.91 11.10 -6.04
CA PRO A 63 -8.33 10.45 -7.21
C PRO A 63 -7.22 11.27 -7.86
N ASP A 64 -7.23 12.58 -7.65
CA ASP A 64 -6.25 13.51 -8.24
C ASP A 64 -5.11 13.90 -7.29
N LEU A 65 -5.14 13.44 -6.03
CA LEU A 65 -4.09 13.75 -5.07
C LEU A 65 -2.73 13.21 -5.53
N GLY A 66 -1.83 14.12 -5.90
CA GLY A 66 -0.51 13.78 -6.43
C GLY A 66 -0.50 13.35 -7.90
N ALA A 67 -1.61 13.52 -8.63
CA ALA A 67 -1.68 13.20 -10.06
C ALA A 67 -0.62 13.96 -10.85
N VAL A 68 0.09 13.25 -11.72
CA VAL A 68 1.12 13.79 -12.60
C VAL A 68 0.58 13.77 -14.02
N LYS A 69 0.42 14.95 -14.61
CA LYS A 69 0.13 15.09 -16.05
C LYS A 69 1.40 14.77 -16.81
N ASP A 70 1.28 13.98 -17.88
CA ASP A 70 2.38 13.61 -18.78
C ASP A 70 3.52 12.83 -18.07
N ALA A 71 3.20 11.97 -17.10
CA ALA A 71 4.14 11.10 -16.42
C ALA A 71 4.88 10.21 -17.43
N LYS A 72 6.22 10.21 -17.38
CA LYS A 72 7.05 9.35 -18.21
C LYS A 72 7.42 8.08 -17.45
N CYS A 73 7.43 6.95 -18.16
CA CYS A 73 7.86 5.68 -17.59
C CYS A 73 9.29 5.77 -17.00
N GLY A 74 9.50 5.24 -15.81
CA GLY A 74 10.79 5.26 -15.12
C GLY A 74 11.17 6.59 -14.49
N GLU A 75 10.29 7.59 -14.50
CA GLU A 75 10.54 8.90 -13.88
C GLU A 75 10.38 8.80 -12.35
N VAL A 76 11.22 9.53 -11.63
CA VAL A 76 11.19 9.59 -10.16
C VAL A 76 11.07 11.05 -9.74
N HIS A 77 9.99 11.38 -9.06
CA HIS A 77 9.68 12.76 -8.63
C HIS A 77 10.14 13.07 -7.19
N THR A 78 11.01 12.25 -6.61
CA THR A 78 11.53 12.53 -5.28
C THR A 78 12.75 13.43 -5.34
N ASN A 79 12.73 14.54 -4.61
CA ASN A 79 13.90 15.37 -4.37
C ASN A 79 14.93 14.59 -3.52
N GLY A 80 15.82 13.84 -4.15
CA GLY A 80 16.77 13.10 -3.40
C GLY A 80 17.82 12.38 -4.20
N GLY A 81 19.05 12.88 -4.09
CA GLY A 81 20.24 12.38 -4.75
C GLY A 81 20.42 10.87 -4.63
N GLN A 82 21.12 10.33 -5.60
CA GLN A 82 21.51 8.93 -5.74
C GLN A 82 22.10 8.39 -4.44
N ALA A 83 21.39 7.51 -3.75
CA ALA A 83 21.93 6.74 -2.67
C ALA A 83 22.76 5.57 -3.26
N ARG A 84 24.08 5.66 -3.23
CA ARG A 84 24.94 4.52 -3.47
C ARG A 84 24.85 3.59 -2.27
N ILE A 85 24.49 2.34 -2.52
CA ILE A 85 24.36 1.33 -1.48
C ILE A 85 25.74 0.73 -1.16
N VAL A 86 26.31 1.16 -0.05
CA VAL A 86 27.22 0.32 0.76
C VAL A 86 26.76 0.52 2.20
N GLY A 87 26.14 -0.51 2.80
CA GLY A 87 25.65 -0.47 4.19
C GLY A 87 24.13 -0.30 4.36
N GLY A 88 23.37 -0.10 3.27
CA GLY A 88 21.90 -0.02 3.28
C GLY A 88 21.34 1.20 4.02
N HIS A 89 20.53 1.98 3.34
CA HIS A 89 19.69 3.01 3.96
C HIS A 89 18.24 2.75 3.51
N ASP A 90 17.28 3.16 4.33
CA ASP A 90 15.87 3.13 3.94
C ASP A 90 15.67 3.95 2.66
N SER A 91 14.95 3.40 1.70
CA SER A 91 14.60 4.11 0.48
C SER A 91 13.70 5.30 0.82
N LYS A 92 13.82 6.39 0.07
CA LYS A 92 12.94 7.53 0.25
C LYS A 92 11.55 7.23 -0.33
N PHE A 93 10.52 7.86 0.23
CA PHE A 93 9.17 7.80 -0.33
C PHE A 93 9.18 8.16 -1.83
N GLY A 94 8.54 7.33 -2.66
CA GLY A 94 8.49 7.51 -4.11
C GLY A 94 9.79 7.24 -4.86
N ALA A 95 10.82 6.65 -4.23
CA ALA A 95 12.08 6.29 -4.91
C ALA A 95 11.90 5.16 -5.93
N HIS A 96 10.87 4.34 -5.77
CA HIS A 96 10.52 3.24 -6.68
C HIS A 96 9.02 3.28 -7.01
N PRO A 97 8.57 4.28 -7.80
CA PRO A 97 7.14 4.55 -7.99
C PRO A 97 6.42 3.46 -8.80
N TRP A 98 7.16 2.57 -9.45
CA TRP A 98 6.63 1.36 -10.10
C TRP A 98 6.45 0.17 -9.18
N GLY A 99 6.88 0.28 -7.92
CA GLY A 99 6.77 -0.81 -6.94
C GLY A 99 5.32 -1.21 -6.70
N ALA A 100 5.02 -2.49 -6.86
CA ALA A 100 3.72 -3.08 -6.59
C ALA A 100 3.86 -4.17 -5.51
N ALA A 101 2.93 -4.22 -4.57
CA ALA A 101 2.83 -5.29 -3.59
C ALA A 101 1.59 -6.15 -3.86
N LEU A 102 1.74 -7.45 -3.86
CA LEU A 102 0.62 -8.39 -3.93
C LEU A 102 0.10 -8.66 -2.53
N VAL A 103 -1.11 -8.23 -2.25
CA VAL A 103 -1.78 -8.35 -0.96
C VAL A 103 -2.79 -9.50 -1.03
N LYS A 104 -2.61 -10.50 -0.17
CA LYS A 104 -3.56 -11.59 0.02
C LYS A 104 -4.50 -11.26 1.17
N HIS A 105 -5.77 -11.57 0.94
CA HIS A 105 -6.81 -11.48 1.94
C HIS A 105 -6.99 -12.84 2.58
N GLY A 106 -6.73 -12.93 3.86
CA GLY A 106 -6.94 -14.14 4.65
C GLY A 106 -8.34 -14.20 5.26
N ILE A 107 -8.61 -15.31 5.94
CA ILE A 107 -9.82 -15.52 6.75
C ILE A 107 -9.85 -14.41 7.81
N PHE A 108 -11.04 -13.89 8.11
CA PHE A 108 -11.27 -12.78 9.05
C PHE A 108 -10.74 -11.40 8.59
N GLY A 109 -10.55 -11.18 7.28
CA GLY A 109 -10.17 -9.87 6.74
C GLY A 109 -8.71 -9.47 6.97
N THR A 110 -7.85 -10.39 7.39
CA THR A 110 -6.41 -10.12 7.51
C THR A 110 -5.81 -9.85 6.14
N LYS A 111 -4.96 -8.82 6.06
CA LYS A 111 -4.23 -8.47 4.84
C LYS A 111 -2.75 -8.81 5.03
N ARG A 112 -2.15 -9.50 4.08
CA ARG A 112 -0.73 -9.84 4.11
C ARG A 112 -0.10 -9.61 2.74
N ILE A 113 0.99 -8.87 2.71
CA ILE A 113 1.85 -8.77 1.51
C ILE A 113 2.52 -10.14 1.33
N SER A 114 2.36 -10.71 0.16
CA SER A 114 2.87 -12.04 -0.17
C SER A 114 3.99 -12.02 -1.21
N CYS A 115 3.96 -11.04 -2.10
CA CYS A 115 4.92 -10.90 -3.19
C CYS A 115 5.05 -9.43 -3.61
N GLY A 116 6.08 -9.15 -4.39
CA GLY A 116 6.27 -7.89 -5.10
C GLY A 116 5.92 -7.99 -6.58
N GLY A 117 5.94 -6.84 -7.24
CA GLY A 117 5.79 -6.70 -8.69
C GLY A 117 6.19 -5.31 -9.15
N ALA A 118 6.00 -5.04 -10.43
CA ALA A 118 6.26 -3.75 -11.04
C ALA A 118 5.10 -3.30 -11.91
N LEU A 119 4.64 -2.07 -11.74
CA LEU A 119 3.67 -1.45 -12.63
C LEU A 119 4.30 -1.25 -14.01
N VAL A 120 3.67 -1.80 -15.05
CA VAL A 120 4.15 -1.78 -16.44
C VAL A 120 3.52 -0.64 -17.22
N ASN A 121 2.21 -0.46 -17.02
CA ASN A 121 1.42 0.62 -17.57
C ASN A 121 0.15 0.81 -16.72
N GLU A 122 -0.77 1.66 -17.17
CA GLU A 122 -2.00 1.97 -16.44
C GLU A 122 -2.94 0.77 -16.18
N HIS A 123 -2.69 -0.39 -16.78
CA HIS A 123 -3.55 -1.57 -16.63
C HIS A 123 -2.82 -2.82 -16.17
N TRP A 124 -1.50 -2.87 -16.26
CA TRP A 124 -0.76 -4.11 -16.08
C TRP A 124 0.35 -4.00 -15.05
N VAL A 125 0.46 -5.04 -14.25
CA VAL A 125 1.54 -5.26 -13.28
C VAL A 125 2.24 -6.56 -13.63
N MET A 126 3.57 -6.55 -13.68
CA MET A 126 4.41 -7.72 -13.85
C MET A 126 4.83 -8.27 -12.47
N THR A 127 4.78 -9.59 -12.34
CA THR A 127 5.19 -10.30 -11.12
C THR A 127 5.73 -11.69 -11.49
N ALA A 128 6.14 -12.45 -10.47
CA ALA A 128 6.54 -13.85 -10.65
C ALA A 128 5.31 -14.78 -10.75
N ALA A 129 5.39 -15.82 -11.57
CA ALA A 129 4.30 -16.78 -11.74
C ALA A 129 3.98 -17.51 -10.44
N HIS A 130 4.99 -17.90 -9.65
CA HIS A 130 4.78 -18.59 -8.37
C HIS A 130 3.93 -17.78 -7.38
N CYS A 131 3.92 -16.47 -7.51
CA CYS A 131 3.13 -15.57 -6.64
C CYS A 131 1.63 -15.69 -6.87
N VAL A 132 1.23 -16.03 -8.11
CA VAL A 132 -0.18 -15.97 -8.54
C VAL A 132 -0.73 -17.29 -9.07
N TYR A 133 0.12 -18.22 -9.49
CA TYR A 133 -0.26 -19.45 -10.16
C TYR A 133 -1.37 -20.23 -9.43
N SER A 134 -1.19 -20.50 -8.15
CA SER A 134 -2.09 -21.32 -7.33
C SER A 134 -3.15 -20.53 -6.54
N HIS A 135 -3.21 -19.21 -6.70
CA HIS A 135 -4.08 -18.36 -5.87
C HIS A 135 -5.25 -17.79 -6.68
N PRO A 136 -6.50 -17.89 -6.19
CA PRO A 136 -7.64 -17.20 -6.79
C PRO A 136 -7.45 -15.68 -6.79
N ILE A 137 -7.83 -15.02 -7.88
CA ILE A 137 -7.67 -13.56 -8.02
C ILE A 137 -8.56 -12.79 -7.05
N GLU A 138 -9.69 -13.35 -6.64
CA GLU A 138 -10.65 -12.76 -5.70
C GLU A 138 -10.06 -12.60 -4.28
N GLN A 139 -9.05 -13.38 -3.96
CA GLN A 139 -8.35 -13.34 -2.67
C GLN A 139 -7.11 -12.44 -2.71
N MET A 140 -6.88 -11.75 -3.81
CA MET A 140 -5.69 -10.95 -4.02
C MET A 140 -6.05 -9.55 -4.48
N LYS A 141 -5.22 -8.58 -4.08
CA LYS A 141 -5.20 -7.21 -4.61
C LYS A 141 -3.79 -6.79 -4.94
N VAL A 142 -3.66 -5.85 -5.83
CA VAL A 142 -2.41 -5.15 -6.10
C VAL A 142 -2.43 -3.84 -5.32
N ARG A 143 -1.39 -3.60 -4.54
CA ARG A 143 -1.16 -2.34 -3.84
C ARG A 143 -0.05 -1.58 -4.54
N LEU A 144 -0.32 -0.32 -4.87
CA LEU A 144 0.63 0.61 -5.48
C LEU A 144 0.90 1.77 -4.54
N GLY A 145 2.10 2.35 -4.63
CA GLY A 145 2.48 3.51 -3.84
C GLY A 145 2.74 3.24 -2.37
N GLU A 146 2.85 1.98 -1.95
CA GLU A 146 3.22 1.60 -0.58
C GLU A 146 4.72 1.76 -0.38
N TRP A 147 5.12 2.48 0.67
CA TRP A 147 6.52 2.66 1.04
C TRP A 147 6.84 2.03 2.38
N ASN A 148 6.01 2.26 3.39
CA ASN A 148 6.24 1.74 4.73
C ASN A 148 5.03 0.94 5.25
N VAL A 149 5.08 -0.37 5.12
CA VAL A 149 4.02 -1.29 5.53
C VAL A 149 3.67 -1.24 7.04
N LYS A 150 4.50 -0.58 7.85
CA LYS A 150 4.34 -0.51 9.30
C LYS A 150 3.52 0.69 9.76
N ASP A 151 3.43 1.73 8.96
CA ASP A 151 2.65 2.92 9.27
C ASP A 151 1.98 3.49 8.01
N GLN A 152 1.20 4.54 8.17
CA GLN A 152 0.49 5.23 7.09
C GLN A 152 0.80 6.73 7.12
N SER A 153 1.99 7.10 7.58
CA SER A 153 2.45 8.50 7.66
C SER A 153 3.02 9.05 6.37
N GLU A 154 2.87 8.30 5.27
CA GLU A 154 3.39 8.66 3.95
C GLU A 154 2.76 9.94 3.41
N LYS A 155 3.49 10.65 2.56
CA LYS A 155 3.04 11.89 1.90
C LYS A 155 1.73 11.68 1.14
N TYR A 156 1.62 10.55 0.45
CA TYR A 156 0.42 10.12 -0.28
C TYR A 156 0.08 8.68 0.11
N PRO A 157 -1.21 8.34 0.26
CA PRO A 157 -1.63 7.00 0.59
C PRO A 157 -1.39 6.02 -0.56
N HIS A 158 -1.13 4.77 -0.21
CA HIS A 158 -1.16 3.67 -1.17
C HIS A 158 -2.56 3.44 -1.74
N GLU A 159 -2.64 2.76 -2.85
CA GLU A 159 -3.89 2.41 -3.53
C GLU A 159 -3.99 0.91 -3.75
N ASP A 160 -5.15 0.32 -3.38
CA ASP A 160 -5.44 -1.09 -3.58
C ASP A 160 -6.31 -1.28 -4.85
N TYR A 161 -5.82 -2.08 -5.80
CA TYR A 161 -6.49 -2.39 -7.06
C TYR A 161 -6.96 -3.83 -7.09
N GLU A 162 -8.19 -4.04 -7.57
CA GLU A 162 -8.72 -5.38 -7.85
C GLU A 162 -8.12 -5.94 -9.12
N ILE A 163 -7.96 -7.25 -9.15
CA ILE A 163 -7.43 -7.99 -10.29
C ILE A 163 -8.59 -8.39 -11.19
N GLU A 164 -8.49 -8.07 -12.48
CA GLU A 164 -9.43 -8.52 -13.49
C GLU A 164 -9.09 -9.94 -13.94
N ARG A 165 -7.80 -10.16 -14.27
CA ARG A 165 -7.27 -11.46 -14.66
C ARG A 165 -5.76 -11.54 -14.47
N LYS A 166 -5.23 -12.73 -14.49
CA LYS A 166 -3.78 -13.02 -14.49
C LYS A 166 -3.41 -13.84 -15.72
N GLU A 167 -2.26 -13.55 -16.28
CA GLU A 167 -1.65 -14.26 -17.41
C GLU A 167 -0.31 -14.83 -16.92
N VAL A 168 -0.27 -16.14 -16.72
CA VAL A 168 0.95 -16.86 -16.31
C VAL A 168 1.65 -17.33 -17.58
N HIS A 169 3.00 -17.31 -17.58
CA HIS A 169 3.76 -17.82 -18.72
C HIS A 169 3.30 -19.26 -19.06
N PRO A 170 2.97 -19.58 -20.32
CA PRO A 170 2.40 -20.88 -20.68
C PRO A 170 3.32 -22.05 -20.31
N ASP A 171 4.64 -21.86 -20.39
CA ASP A 171 5.64 -22.86 -20.04
C ASP A 171 6.18 -22.72 -18.62
N TYR A 172 5.43 -22.07 -17.73
CA TYR A 172 5.83 -21.99 -16.32
C TYR A 172 5.85 -23.37 -15.68
N ASN A 173 6.99 -23.71 -15.10
CA ASN A 173 7.15 -24.98 -14.39
C ASN A 173 7.26 -24.75 -12.87
N PRO A 174 6.23 -25.13 -12.07
CA PRO A 174 6.21 -24.87 -10.63
C PRO A 174 7.22 -25.72 -9.84
N ALA A 175 7.76 -26.79 -10.41
CA ALA A 175 8.76 -27.62 -9.74
C ALA A 175 10.18 -27.07 -9.90
N THR A 176 10.47 -26.39 -11.02
CA THR A 176 11.82 -25.88 -11.34
C THR A 176 11.90 -24.37 -11.36
N PHE A 177 10.76 -23.67 -11.26
CA PHE A 177 10.63 -22.21 -11.41
C PHE A 177 11.13 -21.69 -12.78
N GLN A 178 11.18 -22.54 -13.81
CA GLN A 178 11.44 -22.09 -15.16
C GLN A 178 10.28 -21.22 -15.66
N ASN A 179 10.60 -20.16 -16.40
CA ASN A 179 9.62 -19.19 -16.93
C ASN A 179 8.73 -18.58 -15.84
N ASP A 180 9.30 -18.27 -14.68
CA ASP A 180 8.60 -17.73 -13.49
C ASP A 180 8.22 -16.25 -13.67
N ILE A 181 7.34 -15.98 -14.63
CA ILE A 181 6.82 -14.66 -14.93
C ILE A 181 5.30 -14.70 -15.14
N ALA A 182 4.62 -13.68 -14.67
CA ALA A 182 3.20 -13.49 -14.87
C ALA A 182 2.86 -11.99 -15.01
N LEU A 183 1.78 -11.71 -15.71
CA LEU A 183 1.16 -10.41 -15.81
C LEU A 183 -0.19 -10.42 -15.08
N ILE A 184 -0.49 -9.33 -14.41
CA ILE A 184 -1.76 -9.11 -13.73
C ILE A 184 -2.44 -7.92 -14.38
N LYS A 185 -3.65 -8.12 -14.92
CA LYS A 185 -4.49 -7.04 -15.41
C LYS A 185 -5.33 -6.47 -14.26
N LEU A 186 -5.25 -5.17 -14.06
CA LEU A 186 -6.03 -4.44 -13.08
C LEU A 186 -7.42 -4.14 -13.62
N ARG A 187 -8.44 -4.22 -12.74
CA ARG A 187 -9.83 -3.94 -13.10
C ARG A 187 -10.10 -2.48 -13.41
N LYS A 188 -9.37 -1.57 -12.76
CA LYS A 188 -9.45 -0.12 -12.95
C LYS A 188 -8.15 0.40 -13.52
N THR A 189 -8.24 1.45 -14.33
CA THR A 189 -7.09 2.21 -14.82
C THR A 189 -6.38 2.89 -13.65
N VAL A 190 -5.06 2.81 -13.63
CA VAL A 190 -4.21 3.48 -12.67
C VAL A 190 -4.03 4.94 -13.09
N THR A 191 -4.34 5.86 -12.19
CA THR A 191 -3.96 7.26 -12.34
C THR A 191 -2.53 7.43 -11.86
N PHE A 192 -1.63 7.88 -12.72
CA PHE A 192 -0.23 8.09 -12.34
C PHE A 192 -0.10 9.26 -11.38
N LYS A 193 0.76 9.07 -10.37
CA LYS A 193 1.02 10.01 -9.28
C LYS A 193 2.51 10.06 -9.01
N GLU A 194 2.99 11.07 -8.29
CA GLU A 194 4.42 11.20 -7.94
C GLU A 194 5.04 9.90 -7.41
N HIS A 195 4.26 9.07 -6.72
CA HIS A 195 4.69 7.82 -6.10
C HIS A 195 4.12 6.56 -6.78
N ILE A 196 3.39 6.71 -7.89
CA ILE A 196 2.82 5.62 -8.70
C ILE A 196 3.07 5.94 -10.18
N ILE A 197 4.15 5.44 -10.73
CA ILE A 197 4.59 5.65 -12.12
C ILE A 197 5.06 4.31 -12.67
N PRO A 198 4.74 3.96 -13.92
CA PRO A 198 5.18 2.70 -14.51
C PRO A 198 6.69 2.67 -14.74
N VAL A 199 7.25 1.47 -14.68
CA VAL A 199 8.65 1.21 -15.02
C VAL A 199 8.89 1.44 -16.50
N SER A 200 10.10 1.87 -16.86
CA SER A 200 10.52 1.95 -18.27
C SER A 200 10.96 0.57 -18.76
N PHE A 201 10.34 0.09 -19.84
CA PHE A 201 10.79 -1.10 -20.55
C PHE A 201 11.50 -0.70 -21.84
N ILE A 202 12.68 -1.25 -22.06
CA ILE A 202 13.34 -1.20 -23.36
C ILE A 202 12.91 -2.45 -24.10
N CYS A 203 11.95 -2.34 -25.02
CA CYS A 203 11.71 -3.38 -26.01
C CYS A 203 12.81 -3.28 -27.06
N ILE A 204 13.79 -4.18 -27.03
CA ILE A 204 14.69 -4.40 -28.14
C ILE A 204 13.88 -5.26 -29.10
N LEU A 205 13.35 -4.64 -30.15
CA LEU A 205 12.81 -5.35 -31.30
C LEU A 205 14.02 -5.78 -32.13
N GLU A 206 14.37 -7.09 -32.09
CA GLU A 206 15.23 -7.72 -33.07
C GLU A 206 14.46 -8.00 -34.36
#